data_4bc431b9a52f3e62484e34e1bf495342
#
_entry.id   4bc431b9a52f3e62484e34e1bf495342
#
_cell.length_a   1.000
_cell.length_b   1.000
_cell.length_c   1.000
_cell.angle_alpha   90.00
_cell.angle_beta   90.00
_cell.angle_gamma   90.00
#
_symmetry.space_group_name_H-M   'P 1'
#
loop_
_entity.id
_entity.type
_entity.pdbx_description
1 polymer ?
#
loop_
_entity_poly.entity_id
_entity_poly.type
_entity_poly.pdbx_seq_one_letter_code
_entity_poly.pdbx_strand_id
1 'polypeptide(L)' 'KLKGFKIKEGTPEREKNREKAWEEYNAQILLDARKNARLTQAELAKRIGADKGYISRIERGLTVPTVSTLYRIAAAMGQW' A
#
# COMPACT_ATOMS: atom_id res chain seq x y z
N LYS A 1 16.11 -17.29 -2.53
CA LYS A 1 15.49 -18.00 -2.18
C LYS A 1 14.98 -17.76 -0.95
N LEU A 2 13.97 -17.99 -0.76
CA LEU A 2 13.47 -17.67 0.35
C LEU A 2 13.57 -18.72 1.30
N LYS A 3 14.54 -19.40 1.29
CA LYS A 3 14.66 -20.33 2.11
C LYS A 3 14.60 -19.78 3.37
N GLY A 4 14.64 -19.71 4.13
CA GLY A 4 14.60 -19.15 5.36
C GLY A 4 13.42 -18.43 5.69
N PHE A 5 12.62 -18.14 4.77
CA PHE A 5 11.63 -17.38 4.97
C PHE A 5 10.56 -18.23 5.33
N LYS A 6 10.38 -18.83 6.36
CA LYS A 6 9.33 -19.55 6.75
C LYS A 6 8.46 -18.84 7.64
N ILE A 7 7.96 -17.78 7.29
CA ILE A 7 7.08 -16.97 8.09
C ILE A 7 5.74 -17.59 8.13
N LYS A 8 5.23 -17.94 9.29
CA LYS A 8 3.96 -18.57 9.42
C LYS A 8 2.87 -17.60 9.67
N GLU A 9 1.67 -17.92 9.31
CA GLU A 9 0.55 -17.08 9.55
C GLU A 9 0.38 -16.80 10.99
N GLY A 10 0.08 -15.61 11.32
CA GLY A 10 -0.20 -15.22 12.70
C GLY A 10 1.00 -15.08 13.59
N THR A 11 2.20 -15.17 13.08
CA THR A 11 3.35 -15.00 13.91
C THR A 11 3.74 -13.54 13.97
N PRO A 12 4.48 -13.14 15.01
CA PRO A 12 4.96 -11.77 15.10
C PRO A 12 5.84 -11.37 13.92
N GLU A 13 6.60 -12.31 13.38
CA GLU A 13 7.44 -12.00 12.25
C GLU A 13 6.58 -11.61 11.05
N ARG A 14 5.44 -12.26 10.89
CA ARG A 14 4.59 -11.91 9.77
C ARG A 14 4.04 -10.52 9.92
N GLU A 15 3.65 -10.14 11.13
CA GLU A 15 3.17 -8.80 11.35
C GLU A 15 4.25 -7.77 11.11
N LYS A 16 5.47 -8.07 11.56
CA LYS A 16 6.54 -7.16 11.33
C LYS A 16 6.84 -7.01 9.88
N ASN A 17 6.72 -8.05 9.09
CA ASN A 17 6.97 -7.95 7.65
C ASN A 17 5.97 -7.05 6.96
N ARG A 18 4.74 -7.03 7.43
CA ARG A 18 3.77 -6.11 6.84
C ARG A 18 4.11 -4.68 7.14
N GLU A 19 4.52 -4.40 8.38
CA GLU A 19 4.90 -3.06 8.74
C GLU A 19 6.11 -2.62 7.96
N LYS A 20 7.05 -3.56 7.76
CA LYS A 20 8.24 -3.22 7.05
C LYS A 20 7.94 -2.92 5.60
N ALA A 21 7.04 -3.65 4.98
CA ALA A 21 6.66 -3.38 3.61
C ALA A 21 6.11 -1.97 3.49
N TRP A 22 5.31 -1.53 4.47
CA TRP A 22 4.77 -0.19 4.41
C TRP A 22 5.84 0.86 4.66
N GLU A 23 6.81 0.56 5.53
CA GLU A 23 7.88 1.49 5.76
C GLU A 23 8.66 1.75 4.49
N GLU A 24 8.81 0.73 3.66
CA GLU A 24 9.52 0.90 2.43
C GLU A 24 8.67 1.55 1.35
N TYR A 25 7.37 1.34 1.37
CA TYR A 25 6.50 1.92 0.37
C TYR A 25 5.61 2.88 1.13
N ASN A 26 6.19 3.87 1.72
CA ASN A 26 5.49 4.75 2.66
C ASN A 26 4.58 5.77 1.98
N ALA A 27 3.98 6.60 2.81
CA ALA A 27 2.97 7.54 2.33
C ALA A 27 3.49 8.47 1.25
N GLN A 28 4.73 8.91 1.37
CA GLN A 28 5.29 9.83 0.38
C GLN A 28 5.48 9.15 -0.96
N ILE A 29 5.94 7.89 -0.92
CA ILE A 29 6.12 7.14 -2.15
C ILE A 29 4.79 6.91 -2.84
N LEU A 30 3.75 6.62 -2.08
CA LEU A 30 2.42 6.44 -2.65
C LEU A 30 1.94 7.73 -3.30
N LEU A 31 2.13 8.85 -2.61
CA LEU A 31 1.71 10.12 -3.15
C LEU A 31 2.43 10.41 -4.46
N ASP A 32 3.74 10.19 -4.49
CA ASP A 32 4.53 10.46 -5.68
C ASP A 32 4.13 9.52 -6.83
N ALA A 33 3.91 8.26 -6.52
CA ALA A 33 3.51 7.30 -7.55
C ALA A 33 2.16 7.66 -8.13
N ARG A 34 1.23 8.11 -7.27
CA ARG A 34 -0.07 8.50 -7.76
C ARG A 34 0.03 9.69 -8.70
N LYS A 35 0.84 10.69 -8.33
CA LYS A 35 1.00 11.85 -9.18
C LYS A 35 1.70 11.48 -10.49
N ASN A 36 2.67 10.59 -10.42
CA ASN A 36 3.34 10.15 -11.64
C ASN A 36 2.39 9.39 -12.55
N ALA A 37 1.40 8.71 -11.99
CA ALA A 37 0.41 8.00 -12.77
C ALA A 37 -0.70 8.94 -13.25
N ARG A 38 -0.63 10.21 -12.83
CA ARG A 38 -1.61 11.22 -13.23
C ARG A 38 -3.02 10.89 -12.77
N LEU A 39 -3.13 10.35 -11.57
CA LEU A 39 -4.41 10.03 -10.99
C LEU A 39 -4.69 10.96 -9.82
N THR A 40 -5.92 11.40 -9.69
CA THR A 40 -6.32 12.12 -8.50
C THR A 40 -6.59 11.12 -7.38
N GLN A 41 -6.70 11.60 -6.16
CA GLN A 41 -7.05 10.73 -5.05
C GLN A 41 -8.39 10.04 -5.31
N ALA A 42 -9.35 10.78 -5.84
CA ALA A 42 -10.66 10.20 -6.11
C ALA A 42 -10.59 9.11 -7.19
N GLU A 43 -9.78 9.34 -8.21
CA GLU A 43 -9.64 8.35 -9.28
C GLU A 43 -8.99 7.08 -8.77
N LEU A 44 -7.96 7.21 -7.97
CA LEU A 44 -7.31 6.03 -7.42
C LEU A 44 -8.26 5.29 -6.49
N ALA A 45 -8.97 6.01 -5.65
CA ALA A 45 -9.92 5.38 -4.74
C ALA A 45 -10.97 4.61 -5.51
N LYS A 46 -11.47 5.19 -6.59
CA LYS A 46 -12.48 4.52 -7.37
C LYS A 46 -11.96 3.22 -7.96
N ARG A 47 -10.72 3.22 -8.39
CA ARG A 47 -10.15 2.04 -9.01
C ARG A 47 -9.99 0.88 -8.03
N ILE A 48 -9.78 1.18 -6.76
CA ILE A 48 -9.60 0.13 -5.78
C ILE A 48 -10.84 -0.12 -4.94
N GLY A 49 -11.94 0.55 -5.26
CA GLY A 49 -13.19 0.32 -4.53
C GLY A 49 -13.24 0.99 -3.17
N ALA A 50 -12.52 2.07 -3.00
CA ALA A 50 -12.48 2.81 -1.74
C ALA A 50 -12.96 4.24 -1.99
N ASP A 51 -12.85 5.10 -0.99
CA ASP A 51 -13.23 6.49 -1.17
C ASP A 51 -11.99 7.39 -1.09
N LYS A 52 -12.16 8.62 -1.52
CA LYS A 52 -11.08 9.57 -1.55
C LYS A 52 -10.50 9.80 -0.15
N GLY A 53 -11.33 9.80 0.87
CA GLY A 53 -10.87 10.02 2.22
C GLY A 53 -9.90 8.96 2.69
N TYR A 54 -10.12 7.73 2.26
CA TYR A 54 -9.22 6.64 2.61
C TYR A 54 -7.83 6.88 2.00
N ILE A 55 -7.78 7.25 0.74
CA ILE A 55 -6.50 7.52 0.08
C ILE A 55 -5.82 8.71 0.76
N SER A 56 -6.59 9.75 1.07
CA SER A 56 -6.04 10.91 1.73
C SER A 56 -5.41 10.54 3.07
N ARG A 57 -6.10 9.71 3.84
CA ARG A 57 -5.57 9.31 5.15
C ARG A 57 -4.27 8.52 5.02
N ILE A 58 -4.19 7.66 4.02
CA ILE A 58 -2.98 6.90 3.80
C ILE A 58 -1.84 7.85 3.43
N GLU A 59 -2.11 8.79 2.55
CA GLU A 59 -1.06 9.70 2.09
C GLU A 59 -0.60 10.65 3.17
N ARG A 60 -1.42 10.87 4.18
CA ARG A 60 -1.02 11.71 5.29
C ARG A 60 -0.44 10.89 6.44
N GLY A 61 -0.31 9.59 6.27
CA GLY A 61 0.27 8.76 7.30
C GLY A 61 -0.66 8.44 8.44
N LEU A 62 -1.95 8.67 8.27
CA LEU A 62 -2.91 8.43 9.34
C LEU A 62 -3.46 7.00 9.34
N THR A 63 -3.27 6.28 8.28
CA THR A 63 -3.76 4.92 8.16
C THR A 63 -2.71 4.10 7.39
N VAL A 64 -2.47 2.88 7.85
CA VAL A 64 -1.55 1.99 7.18
C VAL A 64 -2.36 0.94 6.44
N PRO A 65 -2.26 0.85 5.13
CA PRO A 65 -3.04 -0.12 4.38
C PRO A 65 -2.49 -1.54 4.58
N THR A 66 -3.33 -2.53 4.37
CA THR A 66 -2.86 -3.91 4.43
C THR A 66 -2.03 -4.18 3.18
N VAL A 67 -1.27 -5.26 3.21
CA VAL A 67 -0.46 -5.64 2.06
C VAL A 67 -1.34 -5.89 0.85
N SER A 68 -2.50 -6.52 1.08
CA SER A 68 -3.45 -6.76 0.01
C SER A 68 -3.90 -5.45 -0.63
N THR A 69 -4.18 -4.46 0.18
CA THR A 69 -4.60 -3.15 -0.33
C THR A 69 -3.45 -2.47 -1.07
N LEU A 70 -2.22 -2.62 -0.58
CA LEU A 70 -1.08 -2.04 -1.27
C LEU A 70 -0.93 -2.63 -2.67
N TYR A 71 -1.12 -3.93 -2.83
CA TYR A 71 -1.06 -4.54 -4.14
C TYR A 71 -2.15 -4.00 -5.06
N ARG A 72 -3.33 -3.79 -4.53
CA ARG A 72 -4.42 -3.24 -5.33
C ARG A 72 -4.11 -1.82 -5.77
N ILE A 73 -3.55 -1.05 -4.86
CA ILE A 73 -3.18 0.33 -5.19
C ILE A 73 -2.10 0.33 -6.26
N ALA A 74 -1.07 -0.49 -6.11
CA ALA A 74 0.01 -0.55 -7.08
C ALA A 74 -0.51 -0.98 -8.45
N ALA A 75 -1.40 -1.95 -8.48
CA ALA A 75 -1.97 -2.41 -9.74
C ALA A 75 -2.80 -1.29 -10.39
N ALA A 76 -3.54 -0.55 -9.57
CA ALA A 76 -4.38 0.52 -10.10
C ALA A 76 -3.55 1.64 -10.71
N MET A 77 -2.31 1.79 -10.25
CA MET A 77 -1.42 2.82 -10.77
C MET A 77 -0.52 2.30 -11.89
N GLY A 78 -0.72 1.05 -12.30
CA GLY A 78 0.09 0.50 -13.38
C GLY A 78 1.49 0.12 -12.98
N GLN A 79 1.72 -0.09 -11.67
CA GLN A 79 3.03 -0.38 -11.20
C GLN A 79 3.32 -1.86 -11.15
N TRP A 80 2.42 -2.66 -11.48
CA TRP A 80 2.58 -4.07 -11.34
C TRP A 80 2.39 -4.82 -12.61
#